data_7d38db5878c6704908c34a85bc433d75
#
_entry.id   7d38db5878c6704908c34a85bc433d75
#
_cell.length_a   1.000
_cell.length_b   1.000
_cell.length_c   1.000
_cell.angle_alpha   90.00
_cell.angle_beta   90.00
_cell.angle_gamma   90.00
#
_symmetry.space_group_name_H-M   'P 1'
#
loop_
_entity.id
_entity.type
_entity.pdbx_description
1 polymer ?
#
loop_
_entity_poly.entity_id
_entity_poly.type
_entity_poly.pdbx_seq_one_letter_code
_entity_poly.pdbx_strand_id
1 'polypeptide(L)'
;MKAKIPRIACSCKRKKIVMSTAHPPTSFPLGQSSTYPADYNPALLFPMPRVDQRATLGITGTLPFFGMDIWNAYEMSWLNLRGKPQVGMATLQVAADSPYIVESKSMKLYLNSLNQLRMAGPEAVQSLLKTDLSAAFGAPVQVTLMTSESFGQTLMGELDGLLLDRLDIEVNDYHPDPALLKSNTAAAPVEEVLVSHLLKSNCPVTNQPDWASVQIRYTGHAIDQAALLTYLIGFRQHQEFHEHCVERIFMDLLTTCQPTKLMVLARYTRRGGIDINPWRSNFSLSKMPLNTRNARQ
;
A
#
# COMPACT_ATOMS: atom_id res chain seq x y z
N MET A 1 -2.27 49.31 50.85
CA MET A 1 -3.17 49.45 49.68
C MET A 1 -3.33 48.06 49.05
N LYS A 2 -4.50 47.43 49.26
CA LYS A 2 -4.82 46.12 48.68
C LYS A 2 -5.67 46.33 47.42
N ALA A 3 -5.16 45.95 46.27
CA ALA A 3 -5.88 46.05 44.99
C ALA A 3 -6.96 44.98 44.92
N LYS A 4 -8.22 45.38 44.68
CA LYS A 4 -9.38 44.50 44.44
C LYS A 4 -9.38 44.04 43.00
N ILE A 5 -9.39 42.73 42.75
CA ILE A 5 -9.60 42.10 41.45
C ILE A 5 -11.11 41.99 41.19
N PRO A 6 -11.66 42.44 40.07
CA PRO A 6 -13.07 42.29 39.75
C PRO A 6 -13.40 40.85 39.36
N ARG A 7 -14.45 40.28 39.96
CA ARG A 7 -15.02 38.99 39.55
C ARG A 7 -15.87 39.19 38.33
N ILE A 8 -15.47 38.53 37.20
CA ILE A 8 -16.31 38.43 36.03
C ILE A 8 -17.28 37.30 36.22
N ALA A 9 -18.58 37.59 36.32
CA ALA A 9 -19.64 36.62 36.37
C ALA A 9 -19.91 36.07 34.99
N CYS A 10 -19.52 34.83 34.74
CA CYS A 10 -19.83 34.13 33.49
C CYS A 10 -21.26 33.54 33.58
N SER A 11 -22.23 34.20 32.90
CA SER A 11 -23.61 33.73 32.80
C SER A 11 -23.68 32.61 31.75
N CYS A 12 -23.51 31.37 32.15
CA CYS A 12 -23.70 30.21 31.30
C CYS A 12 -25.19 29.85 31.16
N LYS A 13 -25.86 30.36 30.14
CA LYS A 13 -27.21 29.93 29.74
C LYS A 13 -27.12 28.49 29.23
N ARG A 14 -27.59 27.54 30.03
CA ARG A 14 -27.78 26.15 29.59
C ARG A 14 -28.85 26.11 28.49
N LYS A 15 -28.44 25.96 27.23
CA LYS A 15 -29.32 25.55 26.15
C LYS A 15 -29.77 24.12 26.43
N LYS A 16 -31.06 23.90 26.64
CA LYS A 16 -31.63 22.54 26.60
C LYS A 16 -31.41 21.97 25.22
N ILE A 17 -30.55 20.93 25.15
CA ILE A 17 -30.43 20.10 23.96
C ILE A 17 -31.71 19.26 23.91
N VAL A 18 -32.61 19.60 23.00
CA VAL A 18 -33.74 18.74 22.63
C VAL A 18 -33.13 17.58 21.86
N MET A 19 -33.03 16.40 22.47
CA MET A 19 -32.68 15.19 21.78
C MET A 19 -33.78 14.90 20.73
N SER A 20 -33.47 15.13 19.48
CA SER A 20 -34.29 14.66 18.36
C SER A 20 -34.27 13.13 18.39
N THR A 21 -35.45 12.53 18.54
CA THR A 21 -35.67 11.10 18.34
C THR A 21 -35.66 10.78 16.85
N ALA A 22 -34.55 11.08 16.16
CA ALA A 22 -34.32 10.57 14.82
C ALA A 22 -34.06 9.06 14.95
N HIS A 23 -34.98 8.25 14.45
CA HIS A 23 -34.75 6.82 14.26
C HIS A 23 -33.44 6.63 13.50
N PRO A 24 -32.54 5.73 13.96
CA PRO A 24 -31.32 5.46 13.19
C PRO A 24 -31.72 5.00 11.78
N PRO A 25 -30.98 5.42 10.75
CA PRO A 25 -31.26 4.97 9.40
C PRO A 25 -31.22 3.45 9.34
N THR A 26 -32.26 2.84 8.75
CA THR A 26 -32.49 1.39 8.71
C THR A 26 -31.50 0.60 7.85
N SER A 27 -30.38 1.20 7.43
CA SER A 27 -29.27 0.54 6.75
C SER A 27 -27.93 1.05 7.28
N PHE A 28 -27.53 0.55 8.44
CA PHE A 28 -26.11 0.62 8.84
C PHE A 28 -25.31 -0.31 7.91
N PRO A 29 -24.24 0.18 7.24
CA PRO A 29 -23.33 -0.71 6.49
C PRO A 29 -22.52 -1.64 7.39
N LEU A 30 -22.51 -1.42 8.71
CA LEU A 30 -21.98 -2.29 9.74
C LEU A 30 -22.95 -3.46 9.94
N GLY A 31 -22.52 -4.67 9.60
CA GLY A 31 -23.34 -5.89 9.80
C GLY A 31 -23.88 -6.52 8.53
N GLN A 32 -23.59 -5.98 7.32
CA GLN A 32 -23.75 -6.79 6.11
C GLN A 32 -22.72 -7.93 6.18
N SER A 33 -23.22 -9.14 6.37
CA SER A 33 -22.41 -10.35 6.47
C SER A 33 -21.62 -10.54 5.16
N SER A 34 -20.30 -10.29 5.21
CA SER A 34 -19.41 -10.90 4.24
C SER A 34 -19.43 -12.39 4.53
N THR A 35 -19.99 -13.19 3.62
CA THR A 35 -19.96 -14.64 3.75
C THR A 35 -18.52 -15.09 3.55
N TYR A 36 -17.83 -15.42 4.64
CA TYR A 36 -16.51 -16.02 4.56
C TYR A 36 -16.68 -17.49 4.17
N PRO A 37 -16.06 -17.94 3.08
CA PRO A 37 -16.15 -19.35 2.67
C PRO A 37 -15.53 -20.24 3.75
N ALA A 38 -16.24 -21.30 4.11
CA ALA A 38 -15.75 -22.27 5.09
C ALA A 38 -14.75 -23.25 4.48
N ASP A 39 -14.84 -23.47 3.15
CA ASP A 39 -14.05 -24.46 2.43
C ASP A 39 -13.04 -23.77 1.51
N TYR A 40 -11.90 -24.43 1.31
CA TYR A 40 -10.89 -24.01 0.35
C TYR A 40 -11.48 -23.82 -1.04
N ASN A 41 -11.23 -22.63 -1.61
CA ASN A 41 -11.75 -22.29 -2.94
C ASN A 41 -10.81 -21.31 -3.68
N PRO A 42 -9.98 -21.76 -4.61
CA PRO A 42 -9.10 -20.89 -5.41
C PRO A 42 -9.87 -20.00 -6.40
N ALA A 43 -11.12 -20.33 -6.75
CA ALA A 43 -11.96 -19.50 -7.63
C ALA A 43 -12.39 -18.17 -6.99
N LEU A 44 -12.09 -17.96 -5.71
CA LEU A 44 -12.27 -16.67 -5.04
C LEU A 44 -11.29 -15.61 -5.54
N LEU A 45 -10.12 -16.00 -6.04
CA LEU A 45 -9.13 -15.08 -6.57
C LEU A 45 -9.68 -14.38 -7.82
N PHE A 46 -9.69 -13.05 -7.79
CA PHE A 46 -10.22 -12.24 -8.88
C PHE A 46 -9.09 -11.49 -9.59
N PRO A 47 -8.60 -12.01 -10.74
CA PRO A 47 -7.56 -11.35 -11.53
C PRO A 47 -8.11 -10.14 -12.27
N MET A 48 -7.32 -9.07 -12.32
CA MET A 48 -7.63 -7.83 -13.02
C MET A 48 -6.50 -7.50 -14.00
N PRO A 49 -6.80 -7.25 -15.29
CA PRO A 49 -5.78 -6.91 -16.27
C PRO A 49 -5.04 -5.62 -15.91
N ARG A 50 -3.69 -5.63 -15.99
CA ARG A 50 -2.90 -4.40 -15.77
C ARG A 50 -2.96 -3.46 -16.97
N VAL A 51 -3.22 -4.00 -18.16
CA VAL A 51 -3.14 -3.25 -19.41
C VAL A 51 -4.09 -2.05 -19.43
N ASP A 52 -5.30 -2.18 -18.91
CA ASP A 52 -6.31 -1.13 -18.95
C ASP A 52 -5.88 0.11 -18.14
N GLN A 53 -5.34 -0.13 -16.95
CA GLN A 53 -4.88 0.96 -16.09
C GLN A 53 -3.55 1.55 -16.57
N ARG A 54 -2.64 0.73 -17.10
CA ARG A 54 -1.39 1.17 -17.72
C ARG A 54 -1.62 2.03 -18.95
N ALA A 55 -2.66 1.76 -19.73
CA ALA A 55 -3.05 2.62 -20.85
C ALA A 55 -3.38 4.05 -20.39
N THR A 56 -3.96 4.23 -19.21
CA THR A 56 -4.23 5.58 -18.64
C THR A 56 -2.96 6.33 -18.24
N LEU A 57 -1.85 5.62 -18.07
CA LEU A 57 -0.51 6.18 -17.80
C LEU A 57 0.32 6.37 -19.08
N GLY A 58 -0.26 6.13 -20.26
CA GLY A 58 0.45 6.18 -21.52
C GLY A 58 1.40 5.00 -21.75
N ILE A 59 1.34 3.96 -20.95
CA ILE A 59 2.16 2.76 -21.08
C ILE A 59 1.50 1.83 -22.10
N THR A 60 2.04 1.83 -23.32
CA THR A 60 1.62 0.96 -24.42
C THR A 60 2.82 0.19 -24.95
N GLY A 61 2.77 -1.14 -24.91
CA GLY A 61 3.88 -2.00 -25.37
C GLY A 61 4.91 -2.29 -24.28
N THR A 62 6.20 -2.00 -24.56
CA THR A 62 7.29 -2.32 -23.61
C THR A 62 7.20 -1.48 -22.34
N LEU A 63 7.29 -2.12 -21.18
CA LEU A 63 7.29 -1.42 -19.90
C LEU A 63 8.55 -0.57 -19.74
N PRO A 64 8.44 0.71 -19.32
CA PRO A 64 9.59 1.57 -19.07
C PRO A 64 10.29 1.26 -17.74
N PHE A 65 9.83 0.25 -17.03
CA PHE A 65 10.35 -0.21 -15.74
C PHE A 65 10.30 -1.73 -15.65
N PHE A 66 11.05 -2.25 -14.72
CA PHE A 66 10.84 -3.55 -14.09
C PHE A 66 10.55 -3.35 -12.60
N GLY A 67 10.15 -4.39 -11.91
CA GLY A 67 9.82 -4.27 -10.49
C GLY A 67 9.08 -5.47 -9.97
N MET A 68 8.52 -5.31 -8.79
CA MET A 68 7.82 -6.39 -8.09
C MET A 68 6.73 -5.84 -7.20
N ASP A 69 5.67 -6.61 -7.04
CA ASP A 69 4.65 -6.41 -6.03
C ASP A 69 4.90 -7.42 -4.91
N ILE A 70 5.23 -6.92 -3.72
CA ILE A 70 5.52 -7.74 -2.55
C ILE A 70 4.29 -7.69 -1.64
N TRP A 71 3.64 -8.83 -1.46
CA TRP A 71 2.51 -8.98 -0.56
C TRP A 71 2.95 -9.72 0.70
N ASN A 72 2.57 -9.22 1.87
CA ASN A 72 2.74 -9.93 3.12
C ASN A 72 1.37 -10.28 3.68
N ALA A 73 1.16 -11.56 3.97
CA ALA A 73 -0.04 -12.10 4.61
C ALA A 73 0.33 -12.52 6.05
N TYR A 74 -0.26 -11.85 7.03
CA TYR A 74 0.09 -12.00 8.45
C TYR A 74 -0.84 -12.96 9.19
N GLU A 75 -2.00 -13.28 8.63
CA GLU A 75 -3.07 -14.06 9.26
C GLU A 75 -3.25 -15.42 8.57
N MET A 76 -2.14 -16.04 8.12
CA MET A 76 -2.21 -17.38 7.52
C MET A 76 -2.52 -18.42 8.57
N SER A 77 -3.53 -19.26 8.28
CA SER A 77 -3.87 -20.41 9.12
C SER A 77 -4.35 -21.61 8.28
N TRP A 78 -4.09 -22.80 8.77
CA TRP A 78 -4.56 -24.07 8.23
C TRP A 78 -4.63 -25.12 9.33
N LEU A 79 -5.16 -26.30 9.05
CA LEU A 79 -5.15 -27.43 9.99
C LEU A 79 -4.04 -28.42 9.61
N ASN A 80 -3.35 -29.00 10.58
CA ASN A 80 -2.54 -30.18 10.33
C ASN A 80 -3.45 -31.40 10.07
N LEU A 81 -2.88 -32.52 9.68
CA LEU A 81 -3.67 -33.74 9.35
C LEU A 81 -4.50 -34.27 10.54
N ARG A 82 -4.14 -33.88 11.78
CA ARG A 82 -4.88 -34.27 13.00
C ARG A 82 -5.94 -33.22 13.40
N GLY A 83 -6.12 -32.14 12.62
CA GLY A 83 -7.09 -31.09 12.87
C GLY A 83 -6.66 -30.00 13.87
N LYS A 84 -5.38 -29.99 14.27
CA LYS A 84 -4.83 -28.90 15.11
C LYS A 84 -4.53 -27.69 14.22
N PRO A 85 -5.03 -26.47 14.55
CA PRO A 85 -4.67 -25.26 13.84
C PRO A 85 -3.16 -24.99 13.84
N GLN A 86 -2.68 -24.51 12.71
CA GLN A 86 -1.34 -23.99 12.48
C GLN A 86 -1.46 -22.54 12.06
N VAL A 87 -0.47 -21.74 12.36
CA VAL A 87 -0.39 -20.33 11.95
C VAL A 87 0.95 -20.04 11.26
N GLY A 88 0.94 -19.07 10.35
CA GLY A 88 2.11 -18.64 9.63
C GLY A 88 1.98 -17.23 9.10
N MET A 89 3.06 -16.74 8.50
CA MET A 89 3.08 -15.54 7.68
C MET A 89 3.60 -15.90 6.30
N ALA A 90 2.99 -15.36 5.25
CA ALA A 90 3.46 -15.59 3.89
C ALA A 90 3.93 -14.28 3.25
N THR A 91 5.07 -14.33 2.55
CA THR A 91 5.49 -13.30 1.61
C THR A 91 5.31 -13.82 0.20
N LEU A 92 4.57 -13.07 -0.61
CA LEU A 92 4.31 -13.35 -2.01
C LEU A 92 5.03 -12.30 -2.85
N GLN A 93 5.74 -12.71 -3.89
CA GLN A 93 6.46 -11.79 -4.77
C GLN A 93 6.01 -12.07 -6.21
N VAL A 94 5.48 -11.04 -6.84
CA VAL A 94 4.94 -11.07 -8.20
C VAL A 94 5.69 -10.04 -9.05
N ALA A 95 6.24 -10.47 -10.17
CA ALA A 95 6.91 -9.54 -11.08
C ALA A 95 5.93 -8.50 -11.65
N ALA A 96 6.40 -7.26 -11.80
CA ALA A 96 5.57 -6.15 -12.29
C ALA A 96 5.05 -6.37 -13.72
N ASP A 97 5.72 -7.21 -14.52
CA ASP A 97 5.32 -7.56 -15.88
C ASP A 97 4.24 -8.66 -15.95
N SER A 98 3.79 -9.19 -14.80
CA SER A 98 2.64 -10.11 -14.78
C SER A 98 1.43 -9.48 -15.46
N PRO A 99 0.62 -10.26 -16.22
CA PRO A 99 -0.53 -9.70 -16.96
C PRO A 99 -1.66 -9.20 -16.04
N TYR A 100 -1.75 -9.72 -14.82
CA TYR A 100 -2.82 -9.41 -13.88
C TYR A 100 -2.27 -8.93 -12.54
N ILE A 101 -3.09 -8.12 -11.83
CA ILE A 101 -3.10 -8.01 -10.38
C ILE A 101 -4.27 -8.84 -9.84
N VAL A 102 -4.24 -9.17 -8.55
CA VAL A 102 -5.38 -9.82 -7.88
C VAL A 102 -6.04 -8.81 -6.94
N GLU A 103 -7.38 -8.71 -7.02
CA GLU A 103 -8.13 -7.78 -6.16
C GLU A 103 -7.94 -8.17 -4.67
N SER A 104 -7.62 -7.21 -3.81
CA SER A 104 -7.14 -7.45 -2.45
C SER A 104 -8.19 -8.08 -1.51
N LYS A 105 -9.49 -7.79 -1.69
CA LYS A 105 -10.56 -8.43 -0.91
C LYS A 105 -10.73 -9.90 -1.31
N SER A 106 -10.60 -10.19 -2.60
CA SER A 106 -10.64 -11.56 -3.12
C SER A 106 -9.48 -12.40 -2.60
N MET A 107 -8.27 -11.80 -2.54
CA MET A 107 -7.09 -12.43 -1.92
C MET A 107 -7.36 -12.77 -0.45
N LYS A 108 -7.93 -11.85 0.33
CA LYS A 108 -8.26 -12.10 1.74
C LYS A 108 -9.27 -13.24 1.92
N LEU A 109 -10.29 -13.29 1.06
CA LEU A 109 -11.28 -14.36 1.09
C LEU A 109 -10.65 -15.71 0.73
N TYR A 110 -9.77 -15.73 -0.28
CA TYR A 110 -9.01 -16.92 -0.64
C TYR A 110 -8.12 -17.41 0.51
N LEU A 111 -7.32 -16.54 1.12
CA LEU A 111 -6.47 -16.91 2.25
C LEU A 111 -7.29 -17.40 3.44
N ASN A 112 -8.46 -16.79 3.71
CA ASN A 112 -9.37 -17.26 4.76
C ASN A 112 -9.94 -18.66 4.46
N SER A 113 -10.16 -19.02 3.20
CA SER A 113 -10.68 -20.34 2.82
C SER A 113 -9.74 -21.49 3.18
N LEU A 114 -8.46 -21.21 3.47
CA LEU A 114 -7.49 -22.20 3.93
C LEU A 114 -7.64 -22.60 5.40
N ASN A 115 -8.37 -21.82 6.21
CA ASN A 115 -8.41 -21.98 7.67
C ASN A 115 -8.87 -23.36 8.14
N GLN A 116 -9.75 -24.02 7.39
CA GLN A 116 -10.24 -25.36 7.71
C GLN A 116 -9.59 -26.48 6.84
N LEU A 117 -8.67 -26.09 5.96
CA LEU A 117 -8.00 -27.04 5.09
C LEU A 117 -6.95 -27.85 5.85
N ARG A 118 -7.01 -29.20 5.74
CA ARG A 118 -6.00 -30.09 6.33
C ARG A 118 -4.81 -30.24 5.40
N MET A 119 -3.62 -29.87 5.88
CA MET A 119 -2.39 -29.91 5.10
C MET A 119 -1.31 -30.70 5.84
N ALA A 120 -0.45 -31.38 5.06
CA ALA A 120 0.63 -32.21 5.61
C ALA A 120 1.70 -31.41 6.35
N GLY A 121 1.90 -30.15 5.94
CA GLY A 121 2.89 -29.26 6.53
C GLY A 121 2.98 -27.91 5.80
N PRO A 122 3.83 -27.00 6.27
CA PRO A 122 4.01 -25.68 5.67
C PRO A 122 4.46 -25.75 4.21
N GLU A 123 5.25 -26.72 3.82
CA GLU A 123 5.73 -26.90 2.44
C GLU A 123 4.56 -27.21 1.48
N ALA A 124 3.59 -27.99 1.95
CA ALA A 124 2.38 -28.28 1.18
C ALA A 124 1.50 -27.04 1.01
N VAL A 125 1.37 -26.21 2.05
CA VAL A 125 0.67 -24.91 1.98
C VAL A 125 1.38 -23.98 1.03
N GLN A 126 2.71 -23.87 1.13
CA GLN A 126 3.51 -23.01 0.25
C GLN A 126 3.37 -23.42 -1.22
N SER A 127 3.38 -24.71 -1.51
CA SER A 127 3.22 -25.26 -2.86
C SER A 127 1.81 -24.98 -3.42
N LEU A 128 0.77 -25.12 -2.59
CA LEU A 128 -0.60 -24.80 -2.95
C LEU A 128 -0.74 -23.32 -3.30
N LEU A 129 -0.28 -22.42 -2.41
CA LEU A 129 -0.29 -20.97 -2.64
C LEU A 129 0.43 -20.61 -3.93
N LYS A 130 1.62 -21.19 -4.16
CA LYS A 130 2.39 -20.93 -5.38
C LYS A 130 1.61 -21.31 -6.64
N THR A 131 0.93 -22.46 -6.64
CA THR A 131 0.13 -22.93 -7.78
C THR A 131 -1.04 -22.01 -8.06
N ASP A 132 -1.88 -21.75 -7.05
CA ASP A 132 -3.10 -20.96 -7.21
C ASP A 132 -2.82 -19.51 -7.58
N LEU A 133 -1.86 -18.90 -6.89
CA LEU A 133 -1.50 -17.51 -7.12
C LEU A 133 -0.81 -17.33 -8.47
N SER A 134 0.06 -18.25 -8.89
CA SER A 134 0.66 -18.17 -10.23
C SER A 134 -0.41 -18.25 -11.33
N ALA A 135 -1.43 -19.08 -11.15
CA ALA A 135 -2.56 -19.12 -12.07
C ALA A 135 -3.36 -17.81 -12.07
N ALA A 136 -3.65 -17.23 -10.90
CA ALA A 136 -4.42 -15.99 -10.79
C ALA A 136 -3.66 -14.77 -11.32
N PHE A 137 -2.36 -14.63 -11.05
CA PHE A 137 -1.54 -13.54 -11.56
C PHE A 137 -1.13 -13.73 -13.05
N GLY A 138 -1.31 -14.93 -13.59
CA GLY A 138 -0.87 -15.30 -14.94
C GLY A 138 0.65 -15.32 -15.12
N ALA A 139 1.41 -15.40 -14.03
CA ALA A 139 2.87 -15.35 -13.98
C ALA A 139 3.39 -16.11 -12.75
N PRO A 140 4.66 -16.57 -12.76
CA PRO A 140 5.23 -17.23 -11.60
C PRO A 140 5.22 -16.35 -10.35
N VAL A 141 4.65 -16.86 -9.25
CA VAL A 141 4.67 -16.22 -7.93
C VAL A 141 5.68 -16.92 -7.04
N GLN A 142 6.59 -16.16 -6.44
CA GLN A 142 7.44 -16.68 -5.39
C GLN A 142 6.68 -16.59 -4.06
N VAL A 143 6.67 -17.67 -3.31
CA VAL A 143 6.01 -17.76 -2.01
C VAL A 143 7.02 -18.20 -0.96
N THR A 144 7.15 -17.43 0.10
CA THR A 144 7.90 -17.81 1.30
C THR A 144 6.93 -17.88 2.46
N LEU A 145 6.84 -19.03 3.11
CA LEU A 145 6.00 -19.23 4.30
C LEU A 145 6.88 -19.32 5.54
N MET A 146 6.60 -18.46 6.51
CA MET A 146 7.26 -18.42 7.81
C MET A 146 6.31 -19.01 8.86
N THR A 147 6.77 -19.99 9.62
CA THR A 147 6.03 -20.58 10.74
C THR A 147 6.30 -19.82 12.04
N SER A 148 5.50 -20.08 13.08
CA SER A 148 5.61 -19.40 14.39
C SER A 148 7.01 -19.52 15.04
N GLU A 149 7.76 -20.55 14.72
CA GLU A 149 9.13 -20.76 15.24
C GLU A 149 10.12 -19.69 14.74
N SER A 150 9.81 -19.05 13.61
CA SER A 150 10.68 -18.05 12.96
C SER A 150 10.16 -16.60 13.08
N PHE A 151 9.03 -16.35 13.74
CA PHE A 151 8.46 -14.99 13.83
C PHE A 151 9.43 -13.97 14.46
N GLY A 152 10.27 -14.41 15.40
CA GLY A 152 11.30 -13.56 16.00
C GLY A 152 12.40 -13.08 15.04
N GLN A 153 12.48 -13.64 13.83
CA GLN A 153 13.43 -13.22 12.80
C GLN A 153 12.91 -12.07 11.93
N THR A 154 11.64 -11.66 12.12
CA THR A 154 11.05 -10.53 11.37
C THR A 154 11.72 -9.23 11.76
N LEU A 155 12.33 -8.57 10.77
CA LEU A 155 13.02 -7.30 10.97
C LEU A 155 12.02 -6.14 10.86
N MET A 156 12.15 -5.18 11.76
CA MET A 156 11.49 -3.89 11.66
C MET A 156 12.52 -2.80 11.34
N GLY A 157 12.14 -1.84 10.52
CA GLY A 157 13.00 -0.71 10.16
C GLY A 157 12.25 0.29 9.30
N GLU A 158 12.85 1.46 9.11
CA GLU A 158 12.27 2.51 8.27
C GLU A 158 13.03 2.61 6.94
N LEU A 159 12.41 3.26 5.96
CA LEU A 159 13.03 3.55 4.68
C LEU A 159 14.17 4.58 4.88
N ASP A 160 15.33 4.30 4.33
CA ASP A 160 16.46 5.23 4.31
C ASP A 160 16.23 6.38 3.32
N GLY A 161 16.77 7.55 3.61
CA GLY A 161 16.70 8.73 2.76
C GLY A 161 16.38 10.03 3.48
N LEU A 162 16.34 11.12 2.74
CA LEU A 162 15.97 12.44 3.23
C LEU A 162 14.45 12.50 3.42
N LEU A 163 14.02 12.74 4.65
CA LEU A 163 12.59 12.82 5.00
C LEU A 163 12.00 14.16 4.57
N LEU A 164 11.12 14.15 3.58
CA LEU A 164 10.43 15.33 3.04
C LEU A 164 9.38 15.91 4.00
N ASP A 165 8.82 15.09 4.88
CA ASP A 165 7.71 15.45 5.78
C ASP A 165 8.06 16.58 6.77
N ARG A 166 9.34 16.94 6.88
CA ARG A 166 9.82 18.06 7.71
C ARG A 166 9.64 19.42 7.04
N LEU A 167 9.32 19.45 5.75
CA LEU A 167 9.09 20.69 5.02
C LEU A 167 7.76 21.31 5.47
N ASP A 168 7.80 22.57 5.88
CA ASP A 168 6.59 23.35 6.20
C ASP A 168 6.06 23.97 4.90
N ILE A 169 5.06 23.31 4.32
CA ILE A 169 4.44 23.70 3.04
C ILE A 169 2.95 23.95 3.19
N GLU A 170 2.41 24.83 2.38
CA GLU A 170 0.96 25.06 2.28
C GLU A 170 0.40 24.18 1.14
N VAL A 171 -0.69 23.44 1.40
CA VAL A 171 -1.36 22.59 0.43
C VAL A 171 -2.85 22.87 0.43
N ASN A 172 -3.40 23.24 -0.74
CA ASN A 172 -4.81 23.61 -0.91
C ASN A 172 -5.55 22.67 -1.87
N ASP A 173 -4.84 21.78 -2.59
CA ASP A 173 -5.42 20.79 -3.50
C ASP A 173 -4.91 19.39 -3.13
N TYR A 174 -5.81 18.41 -3.21
CA TYR A 174 -5.56 17.00 -2.85
C TYR A 174 -5.82 16.06 -4.03
N HIS A 175 -5.49 16.53 -5.24
CA HIS A 175 -5.45 15.72 -6.46
C HIS A 175 -4.02 15.65 -6.99
N PRO A 176 -3.53 14.48 -7.43
CA PRO A 176 -2.18 14.36 -7.98
C PRO A 176 -2.11 15.09 -9.32
N ASP A 177 -1.28 16.13 -9.39
CA ASP A 177 -1.03 16.88 -10.60
C ASP A 177 0.47 16.80 -10.96
N PRO A 178 0.87 16.08 -12.02
CA PRO A 178 2.27 15.99 -12.45
C PRO A 178 2.85 17.35 -12.88
N ALA A 179 2.04 18.36 -13.23
CA ALA A 179 2.52 19.70 -13.56
C ALA A 179 3.15 20.42 -12.35
N LEU A 180 2.89 19.97 -11.12
CA LEU A 180 3.55 20.47 -9.92
C LEU A 180 5.02 20.06 -9.85
N LEU A 181 5.39 18.91 -10.43
CA LEU A 181 6.76 18.36 -10.38
C LEU A 181 7.73 19.27 -11.14
N LYS A 182 8.88 19.56 -10.52
CA LYS A 182 9.92 20.42 -11.07
C LYS A 182 11.29 19.84 -10.78
N SER A 183 12.25 20.08 -11.68
CA SER A 183 13.65 19.79 -11.45
C SER A 183 14.53 20.97 -11.85
N ASN A 184 15.68 21.13 -11.17
CA ASN A 184 16.63 22.21 -11.44
C ASN A 184 17.59 21.81 -12.55
N THR A 185 17.21 22.05 -13.79
CA THR A 185 18.02 21.70 -14.97
C THR A 185 19.28 22.55 -15.13
N ALA A 186 19.41 23.68 -14.38
CA ALA A 186 20.61 24.52 -14.42
C ALA A 186 21.75 24.01 -13.51
N ALA A 187 21.43 23.13 -12.57
CA ALA A 187 22.42 22.52 -11.66
C ALA A 187 22.95 21.18 -12.20
N ALA A 188 24.11 20.75 -11.71
CA ALA A 188 24.64 19.43 -12.01
C ALA A 188 23.69 18.35 -11.51
N PRO A 189 23.63 17.20 -12.22
CA PRO A 189 22.85 16.05 -11.73
C PRO A 189 23.30 15.56 -10.34
N VAL A 190 22.36 15.05 -9.57
CA VAL A 190 22.56 14.50 -8.22
C VAL A 190 22.13 13.04 -8.17
N GLU A 191 22.56 12.33 -7.14
CA GLU A 191 21.96 11.06 -6.72
C GLU A 191 21.34 11.28 -5.35
N GLU A 192 20.02 11.11 -5.24
CA GLU A 192 19.26 11.33 -4.02
C GLU A 192 18.32 10.18 -3.69
N VAL A 193 18.06 10.03 -2.41
CA VAL A 193 17.02 9.15 -1.88
C VAL A 193 16.09 9.98 -1.00
N LEU A 194 14.85 10.12 -1.42
CA LEU A 194 13.83 10.92 -0.77
C LEU A 194 12.75 10.01 -0.18
N VAL A 195 12.24 10.36 0.99
CA VAL A 195 11.23 9.57 1.71
C VAL A 195 10.09 10.48 2.15
N SER A 196 8.85 9.98 2.04
CA SER A 196 7.68 10.60 2.68
C SER A 196 6.78 9.52 3.28
N HIS A 197 6.21 9.80 4.45
CA HIS A 197 5.20 8.98 5.11
C HIS A 197 3.78 9.52 4.91
N LEU A 198 3.62 10.56 4.08
CA LEU A 198 2.35 11.27 3.89
C LEU A 198 1.53 10.75 2.70
N LEU A 199 2.06 9.77 1.94
CA LEU A 199 1.31 9.18 0.85
C LEU A 199 0.04 8.51 1.39
N LYS A 200 -1.10 8.92 0.84
CA LYS A 200 -2.43 8.37 1.15
C LYS A 200 -3.25 8.36 -0.11
N SER A 201 -3.78 7.21 -0.47
CA SER A 201 -4.79 7.05 -1.53
C SER A 201 -6.04 6.39 -0.96
N ASN A 202 -7.00 6.07 -1.82
CA ASN A 202 -8.19 5.33 -1.44
C ASN A 202 -8.35 4.11 -2.34
N CYS A 203 -8.86 3.05 -1.77
CA CYS A 203 -9.23 1.86 -2.53
C CYS A 203 -10.34 2.20 -3.54
N PRO A 204 -10.19 1.88 -4.85
CA PRO A 204 -11.20 2.19 -5.85
C PRO A 204 -12.49 1.38 -5.68
N VAL A 205 -12.46 0.28 -4.92
CA VAL A 205 -13.62 -0.60 -4.69
C VAL A 205 -14.42 -0.18 -3.45
N THR A 206 -13.73 0.14 -2.34
CA THR A 206 -14.37 0.36 -1.03
C THR A 206 -14.25 1.80 -0.53
N ASN A 207 -13.50 2.63 -1.21
CA ASN A 207 -13.14 4.01 -0.81
C ASN A 207 -12.45 4.09 0.58
N GLN A 208 -11.98 2.97 1.11
CA GLN A 208 -11.20 2.96 2.35
C GLN A 208 -9.82 3.58 2.13
N PRO A 209 -9.28 4.33 3.12
CA PRO A 209 -7.96 4.93 3.00
C PRO A 209 -6.85 3.87 2.99
N ASP A 210 -5.90 4.04 2.08
CA ASP A 210 -4.68 3.26 1.95
C ASP A 210 -3.48 4.17 2.22
N TRP A 211 -2.87 4.04 3.39
CA TRP A 211 -1.73 4.83 3.85
C TRP A 211 -0.43 4.16 3.47
N ALA A 212 0.57 4.94 3.06
CA ALA A 212 1.88 4.41 2.71
C ALA A 212 3.03 5.31 3.14
N SER A 213 4.22 4.70 3.23
CA SER A 213 5.50 5.36 3.15
C SER A 213 6.07 5.14 1.75
N VAL A 214 6.55 6.18 1.10
CA VAL A 214 7.14 6.11 -0.23
C VAL A 214 8.61 6.51 -0.19
N GLN A 215 9.44 5.75 -0.91
CA GLN A 215 10.84 6.05 -1.16
C GLN A 215 11.05 6.27 -2.65
N ILE A 216 11.73 7.35 -3.00
CA ILE A 216 12.10 7.71 -4.36
C ILE A 216 13.63 7.81 -4.40
N ARG A 217 14.26 6.91 -5.16
CA ARG A 217 15.70 6.96 -5.42
C ARG A 217 15.90 7.34 -6.87
N TYR A 218 16.73 8.35 -7.12
CA TYR A 218 16.96 8.78 -8.50
C TYR A 218 18.37 9.31 -8.72
N THR A 219 18.76 9.34 -9.99
CA THR A 219 19.93 10.06 -10.51
C THR A 219 19.45 10.98 -11.63
N GLY A 220 19.66 12.28 -11.51
CA GLY A 220 19.19 13.29 -12.46
C GLY A 220 19.31 14.69 -11.90
N HIS A 221 18.65 15.67 -12.54
CA HIS A 221 18.57 17.02 -12.00
C HIS A 221 17.79 17.01 -10.68
N ALA A 222 18.26 17.82 -9.71
CA ALA A 222 17.66 17.90 -8.38
C ALA A 222 16.16 18.23 -8.49
N ILE A 223 15.32 17.34 -7.94
CA ILE A 223 13.86 17.51 -7.89
C ILE A 223 13.53 18.51 -6.79
N ASP A 224 12.64 19.48 -7.06
CA ASP A 224 12.12 20.38 -6.06
C ASP A 224 11.36 19.59 -4.98
N GLN A 225 11.90 19.55 -3.77
CA GLN A 225 11.41 18.71 -2.69
C GLN A 225 10.03 19.16 -2.18
N ALA A 226 9.76 20.47 -2.17
CA ALA A 226 8.47 21.02 -1.76
C ALA A 226 7.39 20.70 -2.80
N ALA A 227 7.70 20.84 -4.09
CA ALA A 227 6.83 20.46 -5.20
C ALA A 227 6.54 18.94 -5.20
N LEU A 228 7.56 18.11 -4.99
CA LEU A 228 7.40 16.68 -4.86
C LEU A 228 6.51 16.29 -3.68
N LEU A 229 6.73 16.90 -2.51
CA LEU A 229 5.90 16.63 -1.34
C LEU A 229 4.45 17.04 -1.59
N THR A 230 4.21 18.21 -2.20
CA THR A 230 2.86 18.67 -2.59
C THR A 230 2.19 17.68 -3.54
N TYR A 231 2.92 17.20 -4.56
CA TYR A 231 2.44 16.18 -5.49
C TYR A 231 2.05 14.88 -4.76
N LEU A 232 2.89 14.38 -3.87
CA LEU A 232 2.60 13.15 -3.09
C LEU A 232 1.38 13.31 -2.18
N ILE A 233 1.19 14.48 -1.56
CA ILE A 233 0.02 14.79 -0.76
C ILE A 233 -1.25 14.86 -1.62
N GLY A 234 -1.13 15.22 -2.90
CA GLY A 234 -2.22 15.26 -3.86
C GLY A 234 -2.97 13.93 -4.01
N PHE A 235 -2.34 12.80 -3.72
CA PHE A 235 -3.01 11.49 -3.75
C PHE A 235 -4.09 11.31 -2.69
N ARG A 236 -4.22 12.24 -1.74
CA ARG A 236 -5.08 12.10 -0.55
C ARG A 236 -6.55 11.80 -0.84
N GLN A 237 -7.06 12.22 -1.98
CA GLN A 237 -8.44 11.92 -2.43
C GLN A 237 -8.47 11.02 -3.66
N HIS A 238 -7.32 10.62 -4.17
CA HIS A 238 -7.20 9.78 -5.36
C HIS A 238 -7.58 8.33 -5.07
N GLN A 239 -8.28 7.69 -6.02
CA GLN A 239 -8.71 6.29 -5.95
C GLN A 239 -7.91 5.45 -6.94
N GLU A 240 -7.06 4.58 -6.44
CA GLU A 240 -6.25 3.71 -7.29
C GLU A 240 -5.74 2.48 -6.49
N PHE A 241 -5.45 1.38 -7.17
CA PHE A 241 -4.77 0.25 -6.54
C PHE A 241 -3.32 0.60 -6.20
N HIS A 242 -2.76 -0.04 -5.19
CA HIS A 242 -1.41 0.23 -4.70
C HIS A 242 -0.36 0.15 -5.80
N GLU A 243 -0.43 -0.89 -6.63
CA GLU A 243 0.50 -1.17 -7.72
C GLU A 243 0.47 -0.04 -8.77
N HIS A 244 -0.72 0.39 -9.17
CA HIS A 244 -0.89 1.45 -10.15
C HIS A 244 -0.53 2.82 -9.60
N CYS A 245 -0.80 3.08 -8.31
CA CYS A 245 -0.39 4.30 -7.63
C CYS A 245 1.15 4.47 -7.71
N VAL A 246 1.91 3.39 -7.48
CA VAL A 246 3.37 3.42 -7.62
C VAL A 246 3.79 3.57 -9.09
N GLU A 247 3.10 2.90 -10.01
CA GLU A 247 3.35 3.06 -11.46
C GLU A 247 3.07 4.50 -11.92
N ARG A 248 2.01 5.14 -11.43
CA ARG A 248 1.70 6.56 -11.70
C ARG A 248 2.80 7.48 -11.19
N ILE A 249 3.19 7.36 -9.92
CA ILE A 249 4.27 8.17 -9.34
C ILE A 249 5.56 7.98 -10.15
N PHE A 250 5.87 6.73 -10.55
CA PHE A 250 7.04 6.43 -11.37
C PHE A 250 6.96 7.12 -12.73
N MET A 251 5.83 7.01 -13.44
CA MET A 251 5.64 7.59 -14.77
C MET A 251 5.64 9.11 -14.75
N ASP A 252 4.97 9.72 -13.79
CA ASP A 252 4.91 11.18 -13.64
C ASP A 252 6.30 11.77 -13.38
N LEU A 253 7.08 11.14 -12.50
CA LEU A 253 8.48 11.53 -12.26
C LEU A 253 9.37 11.29 -13.47
N LEU A 254 9.25 10.14 -14.13
CA LEU A 254 10.04 9.80 -15.30
C LEU A 254 9.80 10.79 -16.44
N THR A 255 8.54 11.16 -16.66
CA THR A 255 8.14 12.01 -17.78
C THR A 255 8.47 13.49 -17.51
N THR A 256 8.19 13.97 -16.28
CA THR A 256 8.30 15.40 -15.95
C THR A 256 9.70 15.79 -15.53
N CYS A 257 10.34 14.99 -14.64
CA CYS A 257 11.66 15.29 -14.10
C CYS A 257 12.81 14.65 -14.91
N GLN A 258 12.52 13.68 -15.77
CA GLN A 258 13.45 13.00 -16.66
C GLN A 258 14.74 12.49 -16.02
N PRO A 259 14.68 11.81 -14.86
CA PRO A 259 15.86 11.24 -14.25
C PRO A 259 16.43 10.11 -15.11
N THR A 260 17.76 9.98 -15.15
CA THR A 260 18.43 8.88 -15.86
C THR A 260 18.26 7.54 -15.18
N LYS A 261 18.16 7.55 -13.83
CA LYS A 261 17.81 6.41 -13.00
C LYS A 261 16.68 6.81 -12.07
N LEU A 262 15.69 5.94 -11.96
CA LEU A 262 14.55 6.15 -11.08
C LEU A 262 14.10 4.82 -10.47
N MET A 263 13.91 4.81 -9.16
CA MET A 263 13.20 3.76 -8.43
C MET A 263 12.15 4.41 -7.51
N VAL A 264 10.95 3.87 -7.54
CA VAL A 264 9.87 4.21 -6.60
C VAL A 264 9.45 2.95 -5.87
N LEU A 265 9.44 3.01 -4.55
CA LEU A 265 9.00 1.94 -3.65
C LEU A 265 7.95 2.51 -2.71
N ALA A 266 6.82 1.83 -2.53
CA ALA A 266 5.87 2.13 -1.47
C ALA A 266 5.73 0.98 -0.47
N ARG A 267 5.53 1.35 0.81
CA ARG A 267 5.19 0.45 1.91
C ARG A 267 3.82 0.85 2.44
N TYR A 268 2.80 0.08 2.06
CA TYR A 268 1.43 0.35 2.49
C TYR A 268 1.16 -0.26 3.86
N THR A 269 0.33 0.42 4.65
CA THR A 269 -0.12 -0.10 5.94
C THR A 269 -1.00 -1.32 5.76
N ARG A 270 -0.89 -2.27 6.68
CA ARG A 270 -1.67 -3.50 6.67
C ARG A 270 -3.17 -3.22 6.83
N ARG A 271 -3.98 -3.92 6.03
CA ARG A 271 -5.44 -3.88 6.11
C ARG A 271 -6.03 -5.26 5.87
N GLY A 272 -6.77 -5.77 6.85
CA GLY A 272 -7.38 -7.11 6.79
C GLY A 272 -6.34 -8.22 6.67
N GLY A 273 -5.26 -8.14 7.45
CA GLY A 273 -4.23 -9.15 7.55
C GLY A 273 -3.22 -9.19 6.40
N ILE A 274 -3.30 -8.27 5.42
CA ILE A 274 -2.33 -8.17 4.32
C ILE A 274 -1.82 -6.75 4.12
N ASP A 275 -0.59 -6.60 3.65
CA ASP A 275 -0.07 -5.39 3.02
C ASP A 275 0.48 -5.67 1.62
N ILE A 276 0.56 -4.63 0.79
CA ILE A 276 1.02 -4.71 -0.60
C ILE A 276 2.07 -3.62 -0.80
N ASN A 277 3.28 -4.02 -1.21
CA ASN A 277 4.45 -3.16 -1.25
C ASN A 277 5.08 -3.19 -2.65
N PRO A 278 4.53 -2.41 -3.60
CA PRO A 278 5.06 -2.38 -4.96
C PRO A 278 6.33 -1.54 -5.06
N TRP A 279 7.23 -1.94 -5.97
CA TRP A 279 8.33 -1.09 -6.40
C TRP A 279 8.55 -1.19 -7.91
N ARG A 280 9.04 -0.10 -8.51
CA ARG A 280 9.36 0.02 -9.93
C ARG A 280 10.71 0.70 -10.10
N SER A 281 11.50 0.26 -11.08
CA SER A 281 12.82 0.83 -11.39
C SER A 281 13.12 0.75 -12.90
N ASN A 282 13.82 1.73 -13.44
CA ASN A 282 14.37 1.69 -14.81
C ASN A 282 15.86 1.33 -14.87
N PHE A 283 16.48 1.01 -13.73
CA PHE A 283 17.89 0.61 -13.66
C PHE A 283 18.09 -0.59 -12.76
N SER A 284 19.09 -1.43 -13.08
CA SER A 284 19.41 -2.62 -12.30
C SER A 284 19.86 -2.25 -10.88
N LEU A 285 19.21 -2.84 -9.89
CA LEU A 285 19.54 -2.65 -8.48
C LEU A 285 20.67 -3.62 -8.08
N SER A 286 21.69 -3.11 -7.38
CA SER A 286 22.76 -3.96 -6.82
C SER A 286 22.25 -4.91 -5.72
N LYS A 287 21.17 -4.49 -5.03
CA LYS A 287 20.44 -5.31 -4.05
C LYS A 287 18.95 -5.01 -4.20
N MET A 288 18.13 -6.06 -4.15
CA MET A 288 16.68 -5.92 -4.12
C MET A 288 16.26 -5.14 -2.87
N PRO A 289 15.19 -4.32 -2.95
CA PRO A 289 14.64 -3.67 -1.77
C PRO A 289 14.32 -4.70 -0.69
N LEU A 290 14.81 -4.45 0.52
CA LEU A 290 14.54 -5.33 1.65
C LEU A 290 13.04 -5.32 1.97
N ASN A 291 12.48 -6.49 2.24
CA ASN A 291 11.11 -6.61 2.73
C ASN A 291 11.04 -6.39 4.26
N THR A 292 11.65 -5.29 4.71
CA THR A 292 11.62 -4.90 6.12
C THR A 292 10.28 -4.24 6.43
N ARG A 293 9.65 -4.65 7.53
CA ARG A 293 8.39 -4.09 7.99
C ARG A 293 8.60 -2.73 8.64
N ASN A 294 7.84 -1.71 8.23
CA ASN A 294 7.84 -0.40 8.89
C ASN A 294 6.97 -0.41 10.16
N ALA A 295 7.18 0.57 11.04
CA ALA A 295 6.42 0.68 12.29
C ALA A 295 4.89 0.79 12.09
N ARG A 296 4.45 1.30 10.93
CA ARG A 296 3.01 1.46 10.61
C ARG A 296 2.39 0.26 9.86
N GLN A 297 3.15 -0.75 9.52
CA GLN A 297 2.66 -1.95 8.80
C GLN A 297 2.14 -3.05 9.72
#